data_0ab590e645821ad9c5abc79e73bad6a9
#
_entry.id   0ab590e645821ad9c5abc79e73bad6a9
#
_cell.length_a   1.000
_cell.length_b   1.000
_cell.length_c   1.000
_cell.angle_alpha   90.00
_cell.angle_beta   90.00
_cell.angle_gamma   90.00
#
_symmetry.space_group_name_H-M   'P 1'
#
loop_
_entity.id
_entity.type
_entity.pdbx_description
1 polymer ?
#
loop_
_entity_poly.entity_id
_entity_poly.type
_entity_poly.pdbx_seq_one_letter_code
_entity_poly.pdbx_strand_id
1 'polypeptide(L)'
;GPVNHLLVTLHILQNPVNFLGNAKYALPTLVIISLWKDCGTYMIYWLAGLQGVSKDVYEAATIDGANRRQTFFHIVLPLIAPTGGIIAILCAINSLKVFDIVKTMTEGGPYYATDVIATYVYRTAFSSEIGMPRLGYASAAALFFGGAVIIIGILLNAMKDRLQKNVQ
;
A
#
# COMPACT_ATOMS: atom_id res chain seq x y z
N GLY A 1 7.87 8.16 23.33
CA GLY A 1 8.36 6.92 22.72
C GLY A 1 9.69 7.15 21.99
N PRO A 2 10.39 6.09 21.51
CA PRO A 2 11.75 6.17 20.94
C PRO A 2 11.82 7.09 19.72
N VAL A 3 10.79 7.13 18.89
CA VAL A 3 10.73 8.01 17.71
C VAL A 3 10.77 9.48 18.12
N ASN A 4 9.98 9.89 19.12
CA ASN A 4 10.01 11.26 19.64
C ASN A 4 11.37 11.60 20.24
N HIS A 5 11.97 10.69 21.00
CA HIS A 5 13.29 10.89 21.57
C HIS A 5 14.33 11.17 20.47
N LEU A 6 14.33 10.36 19.41
CA LEU A 6 15.25 10.51 18.28
C LEU A 6 15.02 11.84 17.55
N LEU A 7 13.76 12.22 17.27
CA LEU A 7 13.42 13.46 16.57
C LEU A 7 13.77 14.72 17.39
N VAL A 8 13.62 14.67 18.71
CA VAL A 8 14.03 15.78 19.61
C VAL A 8 15.55 15.85 19.73
N THR A 9 16.24 14.71 19.84
CA THR A 9 17.72 14.68 19.92
C THR A 9 18.36 15.18 18.61
N LEU A 10 17.75 14.89 17.47
CA LEU A 10 18.20 15.41 16.17
C LEU A 10 17.77 16.88 15.92
N HIS A 11 17.16 17.56 16.89
CA HIS A 11 16.64 18.92 16.79
C HIS A 11 15.64 19.14 15.64
N ILE A 12 14.97 18.06 15.17
CA ILE A 12 13.90 18.14 14.15
C ILE A 12 12.61 18.64 14.80
N LEU A 13 12.36 18.25 16.04
CA LEU A 13 11.22 18.70 16.83
C LEU A 13 11.71 19.37 18.11
N GLN A 14 11.06 20.48 18.48
CA GLN A 14 11.33 21.17 19.76
C GLN A 14 10.68 20.46 20.94
N ASN A 15 9.50 19.85 20.73
CA ASN A 15 8.74 19.15 21.75
C ASN A 15 8.23 17.80 21.23
N PRO A 16 8.04 16.81 22.12
CA PRO A 16 7.44 15.52 21.74
C PRO A 16 6.03 15.71 21.14
N VAL A 17 5.77 15.06 20.00
CA VAL A 17 4.47 15.09 19.32
C VAL A 17 3.72 13.81 19.62
N ASN A 18 2.43 13.91 19.94
CA ASN A 18 1.56 12.74 20.01
C ASN A 18 1.05 12.38 18.59
N PHE A 19 1.80 11.56 17.89
CA PHE A 19 1.52 11.20 16.52
C PHE A 19 0.20 10.44 16.35
N LEU A 20 -0.11 9.51 17.24
CA LEU A 20 -1.30 8.66 17.16
C LEU A 20 -2.52 9.24 17.90
N GLY A 21 -2.29 10.09 18.89
CA GLY A 21 -3.37 10.70 19.67
C GLY A 21 -3.89 12.03 19.11
N ASN A 22 -3.35 12.50 17.98
CA ASN A 22 -3.82 13.72 17.31
C ASN A 22 -4.42 13.38 15.95
N ALA A 23 -5.68 13.76 15.75
CA ALA A 23 -6.43 13.46 14.51
C ALA A 23 -5.72 13.92 13.23
N LYS A 24 -4.96 15.02 13.28
CA LYS A 24 -4.21 15.55 12.14
C LYS A 24 -3.02 14.66 11.74
N TYR A 25 -2.37 14.03 12.71
CA TYR A 25 -1.13 13.25 12.46
C TYR A 25 -1.36 11.74 12.46
N ALA A 26 -2.46 11.25 13.04
CA ALA A 26 -2.69 9.82 13.20
C ALA A 26 -2.73 9.08 11.86
N LEU A 27 -3.54 9.55 10.91
CA LEU A 27 -3.64 8.91 9.59
C LEU A 27 -2.33 8.94 8.79
N PRO A 28 -1.63 10.10 8.63
CA PRO A 28 -0.31 10.12 7.99
C PRO A 28 0.71 9.20 8.65
N THR A 29 0.70 9.12 9.99
CA THR A 29 1.60 8.22 10.72
C THR A 29 1.33 6.76 10.40
N LEU A 30 0.05 6.33 10.37
CA LEU A 30 -0.33 4.98 9.97
C LEU A 30 0.09 4.66 8.53
N VAL A 31 -0.06 5.61 7.61
CA VAL A 31 0.37 5.46 6.21
C VAL A 31 1.89 5.21 6.14
N ILE A 32 2.70 6.00 6.84
CA ILE A 32 4.16 5.84 6.86
C ILE A 32 4.54 4.47 7.43
N ILE A 33 3.90 4.05 8.52
CA ILE A 33 4.17 2.74 9.15
C ILE A 33 3.76 1.60 8.20
N SER A 34 2.62 1.71 7.52
CA SER A 34 2.18 0.73 6.52
C SER A 34 3.18 0.62 5.36
N LEU A 35 3.64 1.75 4.82
CA LEU A 35 4.65 1.78 3.76
C LEU A 35 5.94 1.10 4.21
N TRP A 36 6.41 1.39 5.42
CA TRP A 36 7.61 0.76 5.98
C TRP A 36 7.44 -0.74 6.16
N LYS A 37 6.30 -1.18 6.69
CA LYS A 37 5.96 -2.60 6.89
C LYS A 37 5.95 -3.38 5.58
N ASP A 38 5.32 -2.82 4.54
CA ASP A 38 5.08 -3.52 3.29
C ASP A 38 6.22 -3.37 2.28
N CYS A 39 7.15 -2.43 2.51
CA CYS A 39 8.28 -2.14 1.63
C CYS A 39 9.10 -3.39 1.29
N GLY A 40 9.43 -4.22 2.30
CA GLY A 40 10.20 -5.46 2.08
C GLY A 40 9.51 -6.45 1.15
N THR A 41 8.20 -6.62 1.29
CA THR A 41 7.41 -7.51 0.44
C THR A 41 7.41 -7.05 -1.02
N TYR A 42 7.19 -5.76 -1.26
CA TYR A 42 7.21 -5.22 -2.62
C TYR A 42 8.63 -5.21 -3.23
N MET A 43 9.68 -5.04 -2.42
CA MET A 43 11.06 -5.23 -2.88
C MET A 43 11.31 -6.63 -3.41
N ILE A 44 10.83 -7.68 -2.73
CA ILE A 44 10.95 -9.07 -3.19
C ILE A 44 10.24 -9.27 -4.53
N TYR A 45 9.03 -8.71 -4.70
CA TYR A 45 8.31 -8.80 -5.96
C TYR A 45 9.05 -8.13 -7.13
N TRP A 46 9.64 -6.95 -6.88
CA TRP A 46 10.47 -6.27 -7.88
C TRP A 46 11.74 -7.06 -8.20
N LEU A 47 12.40 -7.64 -7.19
CA LEU A 47 13.59 -8.50 -7.40
C LEU A 47 13.25 -9.72 -8.25
N ALA A 48 12.12 -10.38 -7.98
CA ALA A 48 11.66 -11.50 -8.80
C ALA A 48 11.41 -11.09 -10.26
N GLY A 49 10.81 -9.92 -10.49
CA GLY A 49 10.62 -9.35 -11.81
C GLY A 49 11.94 -9.09 -12.54
N LEU A 50 12.93 -8.53 -11.84
CA LEU A 50 14.26 -8.26 -12.38
C LEU A 50 15.03 -9.53 -12.72
N GLN A 51 14.88 -10.59 -11.93
CA GLN A 51 15.52 -11.90 -12.19
C GLN A 51 14.95 -12.58 -13.45
N GLY A 52 13.75 -12.21 -13.90
CA GLY A 52 13.17 -12.68 -15.14
C GLY A 52 13.83 -12.12 -16.40
N VAL A 53 14.67 -11.09 -16.29
CA VAL A 53 15.40 -10.51 -17.43
C VAL A 53 16.64 -11.35 -17.70
N SER A 54 16.76 -11.94 -18.90
CA SER A 54 17.89 -12.79 -19.27
C SER A 54 19.21 -12.00 -19.32
N LYS A 55 20.33 -12.68 -19.09
CA LYS A 55 21.67 -12.08 -19.23
C LYS A 55 21.95 -11.59 -20.64
N ASP A 56 21.43 -12.28 -21.65
CA ASP A 56 21.61 -11.92 -23.06
C ASP A 56 21.15 -10.51 -23.38
N VAL A 57 20.07 -10.04 -22.69
CA VAL A 57 19.58 -8.66 -22.83
C VAL A 57 20.63 -7.63 -22.36
N TYR A 58 21.31 -7.91 -21.26
CA TYR A 58 22.36 -7.04 -20.74
C TYR A 58 23.62 -7.08 -21.60
N GLU A 59 23.95 -8.26 -22.14
CA GLU A 59 25.10 -8.44 -23.04
C GLU A 59 24.85 -7.71 -24.37
N ALA A 60 23.68 -7.87 -24.97
CA ALA A 60 23.29 -7.15 -26.17
C ALA A 60 23.35 -5.62 -25.98
N ALA A 61 22.78 -5.13 -24.89
CA ALA A 61 22.83 -3.70 -24.55
C ALA A 61 24.27 -3.18 -24.42
N THR A 62 25.19 -4.01 -23.91
CA THR A 62 26.60 -3.66 -23.78
C THR A 62 27.27 -3.60 -25.14
N ILE A 63 26.97 -4.54 -26.04
CA ILE A 63 27.49 -4.56 -27.42
C ILE A 63 27.01 -3.32 -28.20
N ASP A 64 25.76 -2.91 -27.99
CA ASP A 64 25.18 -1.69 -28.57
C ASP A 64 25.73 -0.38 -27.96
N GLY A 65 26.63 -0.48 -26.98
CA GLY A 65 27.29 0.68 -26.35
C GLY A 65 26.42 1.43 -25.35
N ALA A 66 25.30 0.83 -24.90
CA ALA A 66 24.42 1.45 -23.92
C ALA A 66 25.11 1.49 -22.54
N ASN A 67 25.08 2.67 -21.90
CA ASN A 67 25.55 2.80 -20.52
C ASN A 67 24.50 2.24 -19.52
N ARG A 68 24.89 2.01 -18.25
CA ARG A 68 24.02 1.41 -17.22
C ARG A 68 22.68 2.11 -17.05
N ARG A 69 22.61 3.43 -17.17
CA ARG A 69 21.37 4.19 -17.07
C ARG A 69 20.47 3.96 -18.29
N GLN A 70 21.06 3.97 -19.48
CA GLN A 70 20.32 3.70 -20.71
C GLN A 70 19.77 2.27 -20.71
N THR A 71 20.58 1.29 -20.34
CA THR A 71 20.14 -0.11 -20.19
C THR A 71 18.97 -0.21 -19.21
N PHE A 72 19.07 0.42 -18.04
CA PHE A 72 18.00 0.35 -17.04
C PHE A 72 16.71 1.01 -17.51
N PHE A 73 16.75 2.27 -17.95
CA PHE A 73 15.53 3.03 -18.26
C PHE A 73 14.90 2.68 -19.61
N HIS A 74 15.70 2.28 -20.61
CA HIS A 74 15.20 2.06 -21.97
C HIS A 74 14.99 0.58 -22.29
N ILE A 75 15.61 -0.33 -21.56
CA ILE A 75 15.54 -1.77 -21.85
C ILE A 75 14.91 -2.53 -20.68
N VAL A 76 15.53 -2.48 -19.49
CA VAL A 76 15.09 -3.29 -18.35
C VAL A 76 13.74 -2.82 -17.80
N LEU A 77 13.58 -1.53 -17.57
CA LEU A 77 12.35 -0.98 -16.98
C LEU A 77 11.09 -1.22 -17.85
N PRO A 78 11.11 -1.03 -19.18
CA PRO A 78 10.01 -1.43 -20.04
C PRO A 78 9.74 -2.93 -20.01
N LEU A 79 10.79 -3.75 -19.95
CA LEU A 79 10.66 -5.22 -19.95
C LEU A 79 10.00 -5.74 -18.66
N ILE A 80 10.24 -5.12 -17.51
CA ILE A 80 9.60 -5.47 -16.24
C ILE A 80 8.31 -4.66 -15.97
N ALA A 81 7.90 -3.76 -16.85
CA ALA A 81 6.69 -2.96 -16.69
C ALA A 81 5.41 -3.81 -16.46
N PRO A 82 5.22 -4.98 -17.12
CA PRO A 82 4.09 -5.86 -16.83
C PRO A 82 4.07 -6.33 -15.37
N THR A 83 5.23 -6.71 -14.82
CA THR A 83 5.39 -7.07 -13.39
C THR A 83 5.06 -5.88 -12.49
N GLY A 84 5.55 -4.70 -12.83
CA GLY A 84 5.22 -3.46 -12.13
C GLY A 84 3.72 -3.16 -12.09
N GLY A 85 3.01 -3.42 -13.19
CA GLY A 85 1.55 -3.31 -13.25
C GLY A 85 0.84 -4.26 -12.27
N ILE A 86 1.30 -5.51 -12.16
CA ILE A 86 0.76 -6.48 -11.19
C ILE A 86 1.02 -6.02 -9.76
N ILE A 87 2.24 -5.57 -9.46
CA ILE A 87 2.63 -5.06 -8.13
C ILE A 87 1.76 -3.85 -7.75
N ALA A 88 1.53 -2.93 -8.68
CA ALA A 88 0.68 -1.76 -8.44
C ALA A 88 -0.78 -2.15 -8.11
N ILE A 89 -1.35 -3.14 -8.81
CA ILE A 89 -2.69 -3.66 -8.51
C ILE A 89 -2.72 -4.31 -7.13
N LEU A 90 -1.74 -5.14 -6.79
CA LEU A 90 -1.66 -5.78 -5.47
C LEU A 90 -1.53 -4.72 -4.36
N CYS A 91 -0.70 -3.70 -4.57
CA CYS A 91 -0.56 -2.57 -3.64
C CYS A 91 -1.89 -1.83 -3.43
N ALA A 92 -2.60 -1.53 -4.52
CA ALA A 92 -3.89 -0.85 -4.44
C ALA A 92 -4.95 -1.69 -3.69
N ILE A 93 -5.04 -3.01 -3.96
CA ILE A 93 -5.97 -3.89 -3.27
C ILE A 93 -5.62 -4.01 -1.78
N ASN A 94 -4.33 -4.16 -1.45
CA ASN A 94 -3.89 -4.28 -0.06
C ASN A 94 -4.12 -2.97 0.73
N SER A 95 -3.96 -1.81 0.09
CA SER A 95 -4.24 -0.52 0.73
C SER A 95 -5.73 -0.33 1.08
N LEU A 96 -6.64 -0.97 0.35
CA LEU A 96 -8.08 -0.96 0.66
C LEU A 96 -8.44 -1.90 1.83
N LYS A 97 -7.62 -2.91 2.09
CA LYS A 97 -7.85 -3.93 3.14
C LYS A 97 -7.10 -3.65 4.44
N VAL A 98 -6.63 -2.44 4.66
CA VAL A 98 -5.91 -2.07 5.87
C VAL A 98 -6.85 -2.15 7.08
N PHE A 99 -6.72 -3.23 7.86
CA PHE A 99 -7.46 -3.46 9.11
C PHE A 99 -6.51 -3.57 10.29
N ASP A 100 -5.53 -4.48 10.20
CA ASP A 100 -4.70 -4.86 11.32
C ASP A 100 -3.96 -3.69 11.95
N ILE A 101 -3.33 -2.86 11.12
CA ILE A 101 -2.53 -1.73 11.60
C ILE A 101 -3.42 -0.65 12.24
N VAL A 102 -4.59 -0.37 11.67
CA VAL A 102 -5.54 0.58 12.24
C VAL A 102 -6.10 0.04 13.55
N LYS A 103 -6.52 -1.24 13.57
CA LYS A 103 -7.11 -1.87 14.75
C LYS A 103 -6.12 -1.96 15.91
N THR A 104 -4.86 -2.30 15.64
CA THR A 104 -3.83 -2.48 16.69
C THR A 104 -3.24 -1.18 17.18
N MET A 105 -3.12 -0.14 16.34
CA MET A 105 -2.42 1.09 16.71
C MET A 105 -3.34 2.20 17.19
N THR A 106 -4.54 2.33 16.65
CA THR A 106 -5.44 3.47 16.92
C THR A 106 -6.88 3.06 17.21
N GLU A 107 -7.26 1.82 16.91
CA GLU A 107 -8.66 1.35 16.98
C GLU A 107 -9.65 2.21 16.17
N GLY A 108 -9.14 2.94 15.16
CA GLY A 108 -9.89 3.92 14.37
C GLY A 108 -9.83 5.36 14.90
N GLY A 109 -9.25 5.57 16.12
CA GLY A 109 -9.15 6.87 16.77
C GLY A 109 -8.01 7.76 16.27
N PRO A 110 -7.85 8.96 16.85
CA PRO A 110 -8.82 9.66 17.70
C PRO A 110 -10.01 10.19 16.89
N TYR A 111 -11.17 10.21 17.50
CA TYR A 111 -12.42 10.74 16.88
C TYR A 111 -12.73 10.13 15.51
N TYR A 112 -12.47 8.84 15.32
CA TYR A 112 -12.62 8.11 14.05
C TYR A 112 -11.75 8.65 12.88
N ALA A 113 -10.71 9.45 13.18
CA ALA A 113 -9.86 10.05 12.14
C ALA A 113 -9.04 9.03 11.34
N THR A 114 -8.87 7.82 11.86
CA THR A 114 -8.17 6.72 11.19
C THR A 114 -9.08 5.54 10.88
N ASP A 115 -10.42 5.72 11.05
CA ASP A 115 -11.36 4.64 10.82
C ASP A 115 -11.40 4.27 9.34
N VAL A 116 -11.33 2.99 9.06
CA VAL A 116 -11.44 2.42 7.72
C VAL A 116 -12.66 1.50 7.66
N ILE A 117 -13.13 1.18 6.46
CA ILE A 117 -14.35 0.38 6.31
C ILE A 117 -14.24 -0.96 7.05
N ALA A 118 -13.08 -1.58 7.05
CA ALA A 118 -12.87 -2.86 7.75
C ALA A 118 -12.98 -2.72 9.29
N THR A 119 -12.46 -1.65 9.88
CA THR A 119 -12.62 -1.38 11.33
C THR A 119 -14.04 -0.96 11.66
N TYR A 120 -14.69 -0.21 10.79
CA TYR A 120 -16.11 0.13 10.91
C TYR A 120 -17.01 -1.12 10.91
N VAL A 121 -16.82 -2.03 9.96
CA VAL A 121 -17.55 -3.32 9.89
C VAL A 121 -17.32 -4.14 11.15
N TYR A 122 -16.07 -4.27 11.58
CA TYR A 122 -15.71 -5.00 12.80
C TYR A 122 -16.40 -4.39 14.04
N ARG A 123 -16.33 -3.09 14.23
CA ARG A 123 -16.94 -2.39 15.34
C ARG A 123 -18.47 -2.54 15.35
N THR A 124 -19.12 -2.41 14.19
CA THR A 124 -20.55 -2.56 14.03
C THR A 124 -21.02 -3.98 14.31
N ALA A 125 -20.19 -4.99 13.98
CA ALA A 125 -20.52 -6.40 14.18
C ALA A 125 -20.32 -6.87 15.62
N PHE A 126 -19.26 -6.39 16.31
CA PHE A 126 -18.77 -7.03 17.54
C PHE A 126 -18.64 -6.08 18.73
N SER A 127 -18.65 -4.75 18.53
CA SER A 127 -18.48 -3.80 19.63
C SER A 127 -19.84 -3.39 20.21
N SER A 128 -19.92 -3.34 21.55
CA SER A 128 -21.04 -2.79 22.29
C SER A 128 -20.95 -1.26 22.49
N GLU A 129 -19.87 -0.63 22.05
CA GLU A 129 -19.64 0.82 22.24
C GLU A 129 -20.67 1.69 21.50
N ILE A 130 -21.26 1.18 20.41
CA ILE A 130 -22.26 1.89 19.59
C ILE A 130 -23.69 1.36 19.86
N GLY A 131 -23.87 0.60 20.93
CA GLY A 131 -25.13 -0.07 21.26
C GLY A 131 -25.10 -1.58 21.01
N MET A 132 -26.25 -2.21 20.70
CA MET A 132 -26.26 -3.64 20.41
C MET A 132 -25.55 -3.96 19.10
N PRO A 133 -24.74 -5.05 19.04
CA PRO A 133 -24.10 -5.51 17.81
C PRO A 133 -25.11 -5.70 16.67
N ARG A 134 -24.81 -5.15 15.50
CA ARG A 134 -25.70 -5.17 14.32
C ARG A 134 -25.10 -6.03 13.22
N LEU A 135 -25.07 -7.36 13.42
CA LEU A 135 -24.47 -8.31 12.48
C LEU A 135 -25.00 -8.20 11.06
N GLY A 136 -26.33 -8.06 10.88
CA GLY A 136 -26.92 -7.93 9.55
C GLY A 136 -26.46 -6.66 8.81
N TYR A 137 -26.36 -5.52 9.52
CA TYR A 137 -25.88 -4.27 8.94
C TYR A 137 -24.37 -4.34 8.61
N ALA A 138 -23.59 -4.91 9.51
CA ALA A 138 -22.14 -5.13 9.29
C ALA A 138 -21.90 -6.04 8.09
N SER A 139 -22.67 -7.12 7.94
CA SER A 139 -22.59 -8.04 6.81
C SER A 139 -22.94 -7.36 5.49
N ALA A 140 -24.00 -6.54 5.47
CA ALA A 140 -24.38 -5.77 4.28
C ALA A 140 -23.26 -4.79 3.87
N ALA A 141 -22.67 -4.06 4.85
CA ALA A 141 -21.55 -3.15 4.60
C ALA A 141 -20.30 -3.90 4.08
N ALA A 142 -20.00 -5.08 4.63
CA ALA A 142 -18.88 -5.91 4.18
C ALA A 142 -19.07 -6.41 2.75
N LEU A 143 -20.29 -6.85 2.38
CA LEU A 143 -20.62 -7.30 1.02
C LEU A 143 -20.51 -6.15 0.02
N PHE A 144 -21.04 -4.97 0.37
CA PHE A 144 -20.96 -3.79 -0.48
C PHE A 144 -19.51 -3.37 -0.71
N PHE A 145 -18.71 -3.34 0.35
CA PHE A 145 -17.28 -3.02 0.25
C PHE A 145 -16.51 -4.08 -0.55
N GLY A 146 -16.77 -5.36 -0.31
CA GLY A 146 -16.17 -6.46 -1.08
C GLY A 146 -16.48 -6.34 -2.58
N GLY A 147 -17.73 -6.05 -2.93
CA GLY A 147 -18.15 -5.77 -4.31
C GLY A 147 -17.40 -4.58 -4.93
N ALA A 148 -17.28 -3.48 -4.18
CA ALA A 148 -16.52 -2.31 -4.63
C ALA A 148 -15.04 -2.63 -4.88
N VAL A 149 -14.39 -3.40 -3.99
CA VAL A 149 -12.99 -3.84 -4.17
C VAL A 149 -12.82 -4.70 -5.42
N ILE A 150 -13.76 -5.62 -5.68
CA ILE A 150 -13.74 -6.46 -6.90
C ILE A 150 -13.85 -5.58 -8.15
N ILE A 151 -14.79 -4.64 -8.18
CA ILE A 151 -14.98 -3.73 -9.32
C ILE A 151 -13.70 -2.90 -9.56
N ILE A 152 -13.11 -2.33 -8.51
CA ILE A 152 -11.85 -1.59 -8.59
C ILE A 152 -10.74 -2.49 -9.15
N GLY A 153 -10.63 -3.73 -8.66
CA GLY A 153 -9.63 -4.69 -9.14
C GLY A 153 -9.78 -5.01 -10.63
N ILE A 154 -11.01 -5.21 -11.10
CA ILE A 154 -11.30 -5.44 -12.53
C ILE A 154 -10.93 -4.21 -13.36
N LEU A 155 -11.29 -3.01 -12.91
CA LEU A 155 -10.95 -1.77 -13.61
C LEU A 155 -9.45 -1.53 -13.70
N LEU A 156 -8.71 -1.74 -12.61
CA LEU A 156 -7.25 -1.62 -12.59
C LEU A 156 -6.59 -2.62 -13.52
N ASN A 157 -7.08 -3.87 -13.55
CA ASN A 157 -6.55 -4.89 -14.48
C ASN A 157 -6.84 -4.52 -15.94
N ALA A 158 -8.04 -4.05 -16.25
CA ALA A 158 -8.39 -3.59 -17.59
C ALA A 158 -7.54 -2.37 -18.05
N MET A 159 -7.25 -1.46 -17.13
CA MET A 159 -6.34 -0.33 -17.41
C MET A 159 -4.92 -0.81 -17.70
N LYS A 160 -4.39 -1.75 -16.91
CA LYS A 160 -3.07 -2.36 -17.16
C LYS A 160 -3.00 -2.98 -18.55
N ASP A 161 -4.01 -3.78 -18.94
CA ASP A 161 -4.03 -4.45 -20.25
C ASP A 161 -4.08 -3.46 -21.42
N ARG A 162 -4.78 -2.32 -21.26
CA ARG A 162 -4.77 -1.24 -22.27
C ARG A 162 -3.41 -0.58 -22.40
N LEU A 163 -2.75 -0.30 -21.28
CA LEU A 163 -1.42 0.31 -21.27
C LEU A 163 -0.37 -0.60 -21.91
N GLN A 164 -0.45 -1.91 -21.69
CA GLN A 164 0.46 -2.88 -22.29
C GLN A 164 0.29 -3.00 -23.81
N LYS A 165 -0.94 -2.93 -24.31
CA LYS A 165 -1.23 -2.97 -25.78
C LYS A 165 -0.70 -1.74 -26.53
N ASN A 166 -0.55 -0.59 -25.86
CA ASN A 166 -0.05 0.62 -26.48
C ASN A 166 1.49 0.70 -26.51
N VAL A 167 2.19 -0.25 -25.89
CA VAL A 167 3.66 -0.32 -25.80
C VAL A 167 4.25 -1.38 -26.73
N GLN A 168 3.42 -2.25 -27.31
CA GLN A 168 3.76 -3.20 -28.38
C GLN A 168 3.49 -2.60 -29.75
#